data_7a77c237ae73d239fd554bf14b51332c
#
_entry.id   7a77c237ae73d239fd554bf14b51332c
#
_cell.length_a   1.000
_cell.length_b   1.000
_cell.length_c   1.000
_cell.angle_alpha   90.00
_cell.angle_beta   90.00
_cell.angle_gamma   90.00
#
_symmetry.space_group_name_H-M   'P 1'
#
loop_
_entity.id
_entity.type
_entity.pdbx_description
1 polymer ?
#
loop_
_entity_poly.entity_id
_entity_poly.type
_entity_poly.pdbx_seq_one_letter_code
_entity_poly.pdbx_strand_id
1 'polypeptide(L)'
;MLSVTVGTSRATYEHDGRSGDIELMLWPVNFTLAYVGYDVLKPFVAYGVEAGLRYSDAATIEDRLKAVVAEFRAAVPRFVERKTVPFNRMEEWGPDGRIKPGAPVHSPYVRRKHRLVLE
;
A
#
# COMPACT_ATOMS: atom_id res chain seq x y z
N MET A 1 -6.73 7.77 -5.91
CA MET A 1 -5.69 6.71 -5.91
C MET A 1 -4.32 7.32 -5.72
N LEU A 2 -3.50 6.75 -4.87
CA LEU A 2 -2.09 7.11 -4.77
C LEU A 2 -1.29 6.38 -5.87
N SER A 3 -0.28 7.04 -6.41
CA SER A 3 0.75 6.42 -7.24
C SER A 3 2.09 6.63 -6.56
N VAL A 4 2.81 5.54 -6.32
CA VAL A 4 4.03 5.54 -5.51
C VAL A 4 5.13 4.81 -6.27
N THR A 5 6.34 5.35 -6.21
CA THR A 5 7.55 4.68 -6.69
C THR A 5 8.43 4.27 -5.53
N VAL A 6 9.01 3.09 -5.58
CA VAL A 6 9.93 2.58 -4.57
C VAL A 6 11.18 2.00 -5.22
N GLY A 7 12.33 2.21 -4.59
CA GLY A 7 13.63 1.97 -5.19
C GLY A 7 14.09 0.51 -5.23
N THR A 8 13.38 -0.41 -4.57
CA THR A 8 13.78 -1.83 -4.52
C THR A 8 12.65 -2.75 -4.96
N SER A 9 12.92 -4.06 -4.97
CA SER A 9 11.97 -5.07 -5.41
C SER A 9 10.71 -5.14 -4.52
N ARG A 10 9.64 -5.71 -5.04
CA ARG A 10 8.40 -5.96 -4.30
C ARG A 10 8.66 -6.71 -2.99
N ALA A 11 9.48 -7.76 -3.01
CA ALA A 11 9.78 -8.57 -1.84
C ALA A 11 10.34 -7.75 -0.65
N THR A 12 11.05 -6.65 -0.94
CA THR A 12 11.57 -5.76 0.11
C THR A 12 10.45 -5.03 0.88
N TYR A 13 9.26 -4.90 0.28
CA TYR A 13 8.10 -4.19 0.82
C TYR A 13 6.93 -5.13 1.16
N GLU A 14 7.19 -6.41 1.29
CA GLU A 14 6.25 -7.40 1.80
C GLU A 14 6.38 -7.53 3.33
N HIS A 15 5.50 -8.33 3.94
CA HIS A 15 5.37 -8.46 5.39
C HIS A 15 6.69 -8.79 6.11
N ASP A 16 7.52 -9.65 5.53
CA ASP A 16 8.84 -10.09 6.01
C ASP A 16 10.01 -9.38 5.30
N GLY A 17 9.69 -8.42 4.44
CA GLY A 17 10.69 -7.65 3.69
C GLY A 17 11.45 -6.65 4.56
N ARG A 18 12.69 -6.36 4.18
CA ARG A 18 13.59 -5.46 4.91
C ARG A 18 13.02 -4.06 5.17
N SER A 19 12.27 -3.50 4.23
CA SER A 19 11.66 -2.17 4.36
C SER A 19 10.30 -2.19 5.03
N GLY A 20 9.75 -3.37 5.30
CA GLY A 20 8.44 -3.56 5.88
C GLY A 20 7.31 -3.48 4.86
N ASP A 21 6.11 -3.65 5.34
CA ASP A 21 4.90 -3.78 4.55
C ASP A 21 4.46 -2.45 3.94
N ILE A 22 4.29 -2.41 2.61
CA ILE A 22 3.85 -1.20 1.90
C ILE A 22 2.47 -0.72 2.36
N GLU A 23 1.58 -1.61 2.81
CA GLU A 23 0.28 -1.23 3.36
C GLU A 23 0.44 -0.41 4.65
N LEU A 24 1.39 -0.80 5.52
CA LEU A 24 1.72 -0.05 6.73
C LEU A 24 2.28 1.32 6.40
N MET A 25 3.18 1.39 5.44
CA MET A 25 3.83 2.66 5.05
C MET A 25 2.82 3.65 4.45
N LEU A 26 1.85 3.17 3.70
CA LEU A 26 0.83 4.00 3.05
C LEU A 26 -0.43 4.22 3.91
N TRP A 27 -0.57 3.47 5.01
CA TRP A 27 -1.76 3.55 5.84
C TRP A 27 -2.08 4.96 6.37
N PRO A 28 -1.12 5.75 6.90
CA PRO A 28 -1.42 7.09 7.39
C PRO A 28 -2.07 7.99 6.34
N VAL A 29 -1.57 7.94 5.10
CA VAL A 29 -2.11 8.73 4.00
C VAL A 29 -3.48 8.21 3.56
N ASN A 30 -3.61 6.89 3.37
CA ASN A 30 -4.87 6.26 2.99
C ASN A 30 -5.96 6.48 4.05
N PHE A 31 -5.61 6.34 5.33
CA PHE A 31 -6.53 6.57 6.44
C PHE A 31 -7.00 8.02 6.51
N THR A 32 -6.10 8.99 6.32
CA THR A 32 -6.45 10.40 6.30
C THR A 32 -7.46 10.71 5.18
N LEU A 33 -7.24 10.17 3.99
CA LEU A 33 -8.17 10.33 2.87
C LEU A 33 -9.54 9.71 3.16
N ALA A 34 -9.56 8.50 3.73
CA ALA A 34 -10.81 7.84 4.13
C ALA A 34 -11.53 8.60 5.25
N TYR A 35 -10.79 9.14 6.22
CA TYR A 35 -11.34 9.91 7.33
C TYR A 35 -12.06 11.18 6.87
N VAL A 36 -11.59 11.83 5.82
CA VAL A 36 -12.25 13.00 5.21
C VAL A 36 -13.30 12.63 4.15
N GLY A 37 -13.66 11.35 4.03
CA GLY A 37 -14.80 10.87 3.26
C GLY A 37 -14.51 10.40 1.84
N TYR A 38 -13.24 10.17 1.46
CA TYR A 38 -12.91 9.62 0.16
C TYR A 38 -12.97 8.09 0.13
N ASP A 39 -13.48 7.55 -0.97
CA ASP A 39 -13.25 6.15 -1.34
C ASP A 39 -11.82 6.00 -1.87
N VAL A 40 -10.96 5.38 -1.07
CA VAL A 40 -9.54 5.24 -1.36
C VAL A 40 -9.29 3.99 -2.21
N LEU A 41 -8.98 4.17 -3.47
CA LEU A 41 -8.61 3.06 -4.35
C LEU A 41 -7.24 2.50 -3.96
N LYS A 42 -7.06 1.18 -4.10
CA LYS A 42 -5.75 0.54 -3.88
C LYS A 42 -4.66 1.23 -4.69
N PRO A 43 -3.52 1.56 -4.09
CA PRO A 43 -2.46 2.32 -4.75
C PRO A 43 -1.87 1.57 -5.95
N PHE A 44 -1.36 2.32 -6.92
CA PHE A 44 -0.42 1.80 -7.90
C PHE A 44 0.98 1.94 -7.30
N VAL A 45 1.71 0.83 -7.16
CA VAL A 45 3.07 0.83 -6.63
C VAL A 45 4.03 0.34 -7.69
N ALA A 46 4.92 1.21 -8.14
CA ALA A 46 6.02 0.89 -9.05
C ALA A 46 7.25 0.48 -8.23
N TYR A 47 7.60 -0.79 -8.29
CA TYR A 47 8.76 -1.35 -7.61
C TYR A 47 10.01 -1.31 -8.49
N GLY A 48 11.19 -1.23 -7.87
CA GLY A 48 12.47 -1.27 -8.56
C GLY A 48 12.76 0.00 -9.38
N VAL A 49 12.21 1.14 -8.97
CA VAL A 49 12.52 2.45 -9.55
C VAL A 49 13.74 3.01 -8.82
N GLU A 50 14.92 2.57 -9.25
CA GLU A 50 16.18 2.93 -8.61
C GLU A 50 16.62 4.36 -8.95
N ALA A 51 17.15 5.04 -7.95
CA ALA A 51 17.84 6.32 -8.13
C ALA A 51 19.36 6.05 -8.25
N GLY A 52 19.88 6.15 -9.45
CA GLY A 52 21.32 5.95 -9.75
C GLY A 52 21.70 4.50 -10.09
N LEU A 53 22.95 4.32 -10.51
CA LEU A 53 23.50 3.07 -11.05
C LEU A 53 24.14 2.18 -9.95
N ARG A 54 23.57 2.14 -8.77
CA ARG A 54 24.21 1.46 -7.63
C ARG A 54 24.10 -0.07 -7.70
N TYR A 55 23.00 -0.57 -8.23
CA TYR A 55 22.67 -2.01 -8.23
C TYR A 55 22.38 -2.57 -9.62
N SER A 56 22.11 -1.69 -10.60
CA SER A 56 21.79 -2.09 -11.97
C SER A 56 22.46 -1.16 -12.95
N ASP A 57 22.75 -1.65 -14.15
CA ASP A 57 23.25 -0.83 -15.25
C ASP A 57 22.16 0.07 -15.85
N ALA A 58 22.56 1.08 -16.63
CA ALA A 58 21.65 2.07 -17.18
C ALA A 58 20.59 1.45 -18.10
N ALA A 59 20.93 0.44 -18.88
CA ALA A 59 20.00 -0.20 -19.82
C ALA A 59 18.91 -0.96 -19.06
N THR A 60 19.28 -1.71 -18.02
CA THR A 60 18.35 -2.42 -17.14
C THR A 60 17.38 -1.46 -16.46
N ILE A 61 17.87 -0.32 -15.96
CA ILE A 61 17.03 0.70 -15.33
C ILE A 61 16.08 1.31 -16.37
N GLU A 62 16.56 1.64 -17.56
CA GLU A 62 15.73 2.23 -18.61
C GLU A 62 14.60 1.28 -19.05
N ASP A 63 14.88 0.00 -19.24
CA ASP A 63 13.88 -1.00 -19.61
C ASP A 63 12.86 -1.19 -18.48
N ARG A 64 13.29 -1.17 -17.22
CA ARG A 64 12.40 -1.21 -16.07
C ARG A 64 11.48 0.01 -16.03
N LEU A 65 12.00 1.21 -16.26
CA LEU A 65 11.21 2.43 -16.30
C LEU A 65 10.20 2.43 -17.45
N LYS A 66 10.59 1.97 -18.64
CA LYS A 66 9.65 1.79 -19.77
C LYS A 66 8.51 0.85 -19.40
N ALA A 67 8.80 -0.28 -18.77
CA ALA A 67 7.80 -1.24 -18.33
C ALA A 67 6.84 -0.61 -17.30
N VAL A 68 7.35 0.07 -16.28
CA VAL A 68 6.53 0.76 -15.27
C VAL A 68 5.62 1.81 -15.88
N VAL A 69 6.13 2.61 -16.83
CA VAL A 69 5.32 3.62 -17.54
C VAL A 69 4.21 2.95 -18.36
N ALA A 70 4.51 1.84 -19.03
CA ALA A 70 3.52 1.09 -19.79
C ALA A 70 2.43 0.50 -18.88
N GLU A 71 2.81 -0.11 -17.74
CA GLU A 71 1.89 -0.61 -16.73
C GLU A 71 0.97 0.50 -16.18
N PHE A 72 1.54 1.66 -15.86
CA PHE A 72 0.77 2.80 -15.36
C PHE A 72 -0.21 3.32 -16.41
N ARG A 73 0.23 3.50 -17.66
CA ARG A 73 -0.63 3.95 -18.76
C ARG A 73 -1.79 2.98 -19.02
N ALA A 74 -1.55 1.68 -18.90
CA ALA A 74 -2.60 0.67 -19.01
C ALA A 74 -3.57 0.69 -17.81
N ALA A 75 -3.10 1.06 -16.63
CA ALA A 75 -3.91 1.13 -15.42
C ALA A 75 -4.82 2.36 -15.37
N VAL A 76 -4.37 3.50 -15.93
CA VAL A 76 -5.07 4.80 -15.85
C VAL A 76 -6.53 4.75 -16.36
N PRO A 77 -6.84 4.20 -17.55
CA PRO A 77 -8.23 4.14 -18.03
C PRO A 77 -9.13 3.23 -17.18
N ARG A 78 -8.55 2.39 -16.36
CA ARG A 78 -9.24 1.37 -15.56
C ARG A 78 -9.24 1.68 -14.07
N PHE A 79 -8.96 2.90 -13.67
CA PHE A 79 -8.88 3.29 -12.28
C PHE A 79 -10.14 2.92 -11.51
N VAL A 80 -11.33 3.19 -12.08
CA VAL A 80 -12.62 2.96 -11.43
C VAL A 80 -12.92 1.49 -11.15
N GLU A 81 -12.23 0.58 -11.84
CA GLU A 81 -12.32 -0.86 -11.64
C GLU A 81 -11.47 -1.35 -10.46
N ARG A 82 -10.58 -0.52 -9.94
CA ARG A 82 -9.69 -0.91 -8.84
C ARG A 82 -10.48 -1.09 -7.55
N LYS A 83 -10.11 -2.12 -6.82
CA LYS A 83 -10.65 -2.34 -5.46
C LYS A 83 -10.29 -1.17 -4.54
N THR A 84 -11.18 -0.84 -3.64
CA THR A 84 -10.92 0.11 -2.56
C THR A 84 -10.05 -0.52 -1.47
N VAL A 85 -9.35 0.34 -0.73
CA VAL A 85 -8.74 -0.02 0.54
C VAL A 85 -9.86 -0.07 1.58
N PRO A 86 -10.07 -1.19 2.29
CA PRO A 86 -11.12 -1.27 3.28
C PRO A 86 -10.73 -0.50 4.55
N PHE A 87 -11.69 0.22 5.13
CA PHE A 87 -11.56 0.90 6.41
C PHE A 87 -12.73 0.54 7.31
N ASN A 88 -12.50 0.59 8.61
CA ASN A 88 -13.55 0.44 9.58
C ASN A 88 -14.47 1.66 9.59
N ARG A 89 -15.76 1.43 9.63
CA ARG A 89 -16.79 2.47 9.73
C ARG A 89 -16.88 3.00 11.16
N MET A 90 -17.44 4.18 11.34
CA MET A 90 -17.56 4.82 12.66
C MET A 90 -18.32 3.96 13.67
N GLU A 91 -19.37 3.26 13.23
CA GLU A 91 -20.15 2.36 14.07
C GLU A 91 -19.41 1.10 14.54
N GLU A 92 -18.28 0.76 13.92
CA GLU A 92 -17.43 -0.38 14.30
C GLU A 92 -16.45 -0.05 15.42
N TRP A 93 -16.37 1.21 15.81
CA TRP A 93 -15.54 1.68 16.91
C TRP A 93 -16.34 1.86 18.21
N GLY A 94 -15.72 1.50 19.32
CA GLY A 94 -16.23 1.81 20.65
C GLY A 94 -15.96 3.28 21.05
N PRO A 95 -16.58 3.75 22.14
CA PRO A 95 -16.38 5.12 22.64
C PRO A 95 -14.94 5.38 23.10
N ASP A 96 -14.18 4.33 23.36
CA ASP A 96 -12.76 4.35 23.72
C ASP A 96 -11.83 4.34 22.50
N GLY A 97 -12.37 4.39 21.26
CA GLY A 97 -11.62 4.35 20.01
C GLY A 97 -11.08 2.97 19.64
N ARG A 98 -11.51 1.90 20.32
CA ARG A 98 -11.12 0.52 19.99
C ARG A 98 -12.14 -0.13 19.07
N ILE A 99 -11.68 -1.11 18.30
CA ILE A 99 -12.56 -1.93 17.48
C ILE A 99 -13.49 -2.74 18.38
N LYS A 100 -14.79 -2.70 18.08
CA LYS A 100 -15.80 -3.48 18.80
C LYS A 100 -15.59 -4.98 18.59
N PRO A 101 -15.89 -5.82 19.59
CA PRO A 101 -15.89 -7.26 19.41
C PRO A 101 -16.76 -7.70 18.22
N GLY A 102 -16.20 -8.55 17.35
CA GLY A 102 -16.87 -9.04 16.15
C GLY A 102 -16.81 -8.15 14.92
N ALA A 103 -16.35 -6.89 15.03
CA ALA A 103 -16.10 -6.06 13.88
C ALA A 103 -14.85 -6.52 13.11
N PRO A 104 -14.81 -6.38 11.77
CA PRO A 104 -13.64 -6.73 10.97
C PRO A 104 -12.45 -5.86 11.33
N VAL A 105 -11.23 -6.39 11.18
CA VAL A 105 -9.99 -5.65 11.43
C VAL A 105 -9.35 -5.30 10.10
N HIS A 106 -9.49 -4.05 9.68
CA HIS A 106 -8.92 -3.54 8.43
C HIS A 106 -7.56 -2.86 8.61
N SER A 107 -7.29 -2.29 9.78
CA SER A 107 -6.02 -1.65 10.08
C SER A 107 -4.85 -2.66 10.03
N PRO A 108 -3.84 -2.45 9.19
CA PRO A 108 -2.69 -3.33 9.13
C PRO A 108 -1.87 -3.32 10.43
N TYR A 109 -1.91 -2.24 11.21
CA TYR A 109 -1.25 -2.15 12.52
C TYR A 109 -1.88 -3.09 13.54
N VAL A 110 -3.22 -3.16 13.58
CA VAL A 110 -3.94 -4.03 14.50
C VAL A 110 -3.78 -5.50 14.10
N ARG A 111 -3.84 -5.81 12.81
CA ARG A 111 -3.61 -7.16 12.28
C ARG A 111 -2.23 -7.70 12.66
N ARG A 112 -1.19 -6.88 12.62
CA ARG A 112 0.16 -7.27 13.06
C ARG A 112 0.23 -7.58 14.55
N LYS A 113 -0.44 -6.76 15.36
CA LYS A 113 -0.45 -6.98 16.82
C LYS A 113 -1.03 -8.34 17.19
N HIS A 114 -2.07 -8.78 16.51
CA HIS A 114 -2.65 -10.11 16.72
C HIS A 114 -1.73 -11.26 16.27
N ARG A 115 -0.89 -11.07 15.25
CA ARG A 115 0.09 -12.09 14.83
C ARG A 115 1.23 -12.27 15.83
N LEU A 116 1.70 -11.19 16.43
CA LEU A 116 2.80 -11.24 17.41
C LEU A 116 2.40 -11.84 18.76
N VAL A 117 1.12 -11.98 19.04
CA VAL A 117 0.60 -12.60 20.30
C VAL A 117 0.39 -14.10 20.12
N LEU A 118 0.45 -14.63 18.90
CA LEU A 118 0.23 -16.05 18.60
C LEU A 118 1.54 -16.83 18.35
N GLU A 119 2.70 -16.18 18.42
CA GLU A 119 4.04 -16.78 18.42
C GLU A 119 4.62 -16.79 19.84
#